data_2d321da2a0d0fe0b910d442dfa7d02a6
#
_entry.id   2d321da2a0d0fe0b910d442dfa7d02a6
#
_cell.length_a   1.000
_cell.length_b   1.000
_cell.length_c   1.000
_cell.angle_alpha   90.00
_cell.angle_beta   90.00
_cell.angle_gamma   90.00
#
_symmetry.space_group_name_H-M   'P 1'
#
loop_
_entity.id
_entity.type
_entity.pdbx_description
1 polymer ?
#
loop_
_entity_poly.entity_id
_entity_poly.type
_entity_poly.pdbx_seq_one_letter_code
_entity_poly.pdbx_strand_id
1 'polypeptide(L)'
;MALISKLIPIGVFALSFAGGILFFYITSDLSKNNKKIHIEQMVSELINVVIFIWIGKILTNLKLFIQDPLAVLAYPSDSQAFYLAILISGIILFINVKRGKINAVPFMKAFIPVILVASFLYEFIYLVWLQTGGTIGYFILISLLLILYYIVHDQLPDKLLFIMLLVVWSVGVFILYSIQPFVTVFGYIIAPWFVWLFFTINIVIILRKRDRRGRN
;
A
#
# COMPACT_ATOMS: atom_id res chain seq x y z
N MET A 1 -21.63 9.72 18.75
CA MET A 1 -20.48 8.80 18.94
C MET A 1 -20.22 7.89 17.71
N ALA A 2 -21.23 7.25 17.11
CA ALA A 2 -21.04 6.33 15.96
C ALA A 2 -20.43 6.97 14.68
N LEU A 3 -20.66 8.24 14.40
CA LEU A 3 -20.07 8.95 13.25
C LEU A 3 -18.57 9.25 13.48
N ILE A 4 -18.20 9.65 14.68
CA ILE A 4 -16.82 9.99 15.02
C ILE A 4 -15.93 8.73 14.93
N SER A 5 -16.39 7.60 15.45
CA SER A 5 -15.65 6.33 15.39
C SER A 5 -15.40 5.83 13.96
N LYS A 6 -16.25 6.20 12.98
CA LYS A 6 -16.09 5.88 11.56
C LYS A 6 -15.16 6.85 10.82
N LEU A 7 -15.08 8.10 11.27
CA LEU A 7 -14.22 9.11 10.64
C LEU A 7 -12.75 8.99 11.07
N ILE A 8 -12.49 8.47 12.28
CA ILE A 8 -11.12 8.30 12.80
C ILE A 8 -10.24 7.46 11.84
N PRO A 9 -10.62 6.24 11.41
CA PRO A 9 -9.79 5.44 10.51
C PRO A 9 -9.47 6.15 9.18
N ILE A 10 -10.45 6.86 8.62
CA ILE A 10 -10.29 7.62 7.37
C ILE A 10 -9.32 8.78 7.59
N GLY A 11 -9.48 9.51 8.70
CA GLY A 11 -8.60 10.60 9.07
C GLY A 11 -7.16 10.15 9.31
N VAL A 12 -6.96 9.05 10.05
CA VAL A 12 -5.64 8.46 10.28
C VAL A 12 -4.99 8.01 8.98
N PHE A 13 -5.74 7.34 8.09
CA PHE A 13 -5.26 6.94 6.78
C PHE A 13 -4.80 8.16 5.95
N ALA A 14 -5.63 9.19 5.85
CA ALA A 14 -5.32 10.41 5.11
C ALA A 14 -4.09 11.14 5.68
N LEU A 15 -4.01 11.29 7.02
CA LEU A 15 -2.86 11.89 7.69
C LEU A 15 -1.58 11.10 7.48
N SER A 16 -1.64 9.77 7.54
CA SER A 16 -0.50 8.89 7.32
C SER A 16 0.07 9.04 5.92
N PHE A 17 -0.77 9.04 4.89
CA PHE A 17 -0.33 9.26 3.51
C PHE A 17 0.13 10.70 3.26
N ALA A 18 -0.52 11.70 3.85
CA ALA A 18 -0.04 13.09 3.79
C ALA A 18 1.36 13.22 4.40
N GLY A 19 1.61 12.58 5.56
CA GLY A 19 2.92 12.50 6.18
C GLY A 19 3.96 11.81 5.30
N GLY A 20 3.61 10.68 4.68
CA GLY A 20 4.49 9.98 3.74
C GLY A 20 4.84 10.82 2.50
N ILE A 21 3.87 11.52 1.93
CA ILE A 21 4.09 12.42 0.78
C ILE A 21 4.96 13.62 1.20
N LEU A 22 4.69 14.22 2.36
CA LEU A 22 5.50 15.31 2.89
C LEU A 22 6.94 14.89 3.11
N PHE A 23 7.12 13.69 3.70
CA PHE A 23 8.43 13.11 3.90
C PHE A 23 9.18 12.93 2.57
N PHE A 24 8.55 12.33 1.55
CA PHE A 24 9.12 12.22 0.20
C PHE A 24 9.48 13.60 -0.39
N TYR A 25 8.60 14.59 -0.22
CA TYR A 25 8.84 15.95 -0.73
C TYR A 25 10.10 16.57 -0.12
N ILE A 26 10.34 16.35 1.18
CA ILE A 26 11.50 16.90 1.90
C ILE A 26 12.79 16.14 1.57
N THR A 27 12.74 14.80 1.59
CA THR A 27 13.94 13.94 1.51
C THR A 27 14.40 13.60 0.09
N SER A 28 13.54 13.75 -0.91
CA SER A 28 13.90 13.43 -2.30
C SER A 28 14.79 14.50 -2.91
N ASP A 29 15.84 14.09 -3.64
CA ASP A 29 16.75 14.98 -4.39
C ASP A 29 16.21 15.39 -5.78
N LEU A 30 14.98 14.98 -6.12
CA LEU A 30 14.38 15.30 -7.41
C LEU A 30 14.10 16.80 -7.56
N SER A 31 14.11 17.30 -8.79
CA SER A 31 13.68 18.67 -9.09
C SER A 31 12.22 18.90 -8.66
N LYS A 32 11.87 20.13 -8.31
CA LYS A 32 10.50 20.51 -7.87
C LYS A 32 9.41 20.03 -8.83
N ASN A 33 9.67 20.12 -10.14
CA ASN A 33 8.72 19.69 -11.16
C ASN A 33 8.53 18.17 -11.16
N ASN A 34 9.61 17.39 -11.04
CA ASN A 34 9.53 15.92 -10.97
C ASN A 34 8.86 15.45 -9.68
N LYS A 35 9.14 16.10 -8.53
CA LYS A 35 8.43 15.83 -7.28
C LYS A 35 6.92 16.02 -7.46
N LYS A 36 6.50 17.14 -8.07
CA LYS A 36 5.09 17.43 -8.32
C LYS A 36 4.43 16.35 -9.17
N ILE A 37 5.05 15.96 -10.28
CA ILE A 37 4.54 14.90 -11.18
C ILE A 37 4.34 13.59 -10.41
N HIS A 38 5.34 13.16 -9.63
CA HIS A 38 5.20 11.91 -8.86
C HIS A 38 4.15 12.01 -7.77
N ILE A 39 4.03 13.14 -7.08
CA ILE A 39 2.99 13.35 -6.06
C ILE A 39 1.60 13.30 -6.70
N GLU A 40 1.38 13.97 -7.83
CA GLU A 40 0.11 13.91 -8.57
C GLU A 40 -0.24 12.48 -8.99
N GLN A 41 0.73 11.71 -9.49
CA GLN A 41 0.56 10.30 -9.84
C GLN A 41 0.19 9.45 -8.60
N MET A 42 0.91 9.63 -7.47
CA MET A 42 0.63 8.90 -6.23
C MET A 42 -0.75 9.23 -5.68
N VAL A 43 -1.12 10.50 -5.62
CA VAL A 43 -2.44 10.95 -5.14
C VAL A 43 -3.54 10.37 -6.03
N SER A 44 -3.37 10.39 -7.36
CA SER A 44 -4.31 9.77 -8.30
C SER A 44 -4.49 8.27 -8.04
N GLU A 45 -3.40 7.52 -7.86
CA GLU A 45 -3.48 6.08 -7.58
C GLU A 45 -4.09 5.79 -6.19
N LEU A 46 -3.81 6.62 -5.18
CA LEU A 46 -4.45 6.50 -3.85
C LEU A 46 -5.96 6.76 -3.90
N ILE A 47 -6.39 7.78 -4.66
CA ILE A 47 -7.82 8.03 -4.89
C ILE A 47 -8.45 6.84 -5.60
N ASN A 48 -7.80 6.27 -6.61
CA ASN A 48 -8.26 5.07 -7.29
C ASN A 48 -8.44 3.90 -6.31
N VAL A 49 -7.47 3.65 -5.43
CA VAL A 49 -7.59 2.60 -4.40
C VAL A 49 -8.82 2.82 -3.52
N VAL A 50 -9.05 4.04 -3.05
CA VAL A 50 -10.23 4.36 -2.22
C VAL A 50 -11.52 4.10 -2.99
N ILE A 51 -11.62 4.54 -4.25
CA ILE A 51 -12.79 4.29 -5.11
C ILE A 51 -12.99 2.78 -5.31
N PHE A 52 -11.92 2.02 -5.55
CA PHE A 52 -12.03 0.57 -5.75
C PHE A 52 -12.34 -0.20 -4.47
N ILE A 53 -11.98 0.30 -3.29
CA ILE A 53 -12.48 -0.24 -2.03
C ILE A 53 -14.02 -0.11 -1.98
N TRP A 54 -14.57 1.04 -2.37
CA TRP A 54 -16.02 1.23 -2.42
C TRP A 54 -16.69 0.31 -3.46
N ILE A 55 -16.12 0.21 -4.65
CA ILE A 55 -16.61 -0.71 -5.69
C ILE A 55 -16.50 -2.17 -5.21
N GLY A 56 -15.37 -2.56 -4.63
CA GLY A 56 -15.17 -3.89 -4.07
C GLY A 56 -16.21 -4.23 -3.01
N LYS A 57 -16.51 -3.29 -2.12
CA LYS A 57 -17.52 -3.43 -1.09
C LYS A 57 -18.93 -3.67 -1.66
N ILE A 58 -19.29 -2.96 -2.75
CA ILE A 58 -20.54 -3.17 -3.45
C ILE A 58 -20.57 -4.57 -4.09
N LEU A 59 -19.48 -4.96 -4.76
CA LEU A 59 -19.38 -6.24 -5.45
C LEU A 59 -19.44 -7.44 -4.48
N THR A 60 -18.79 -7.34 -3.33
CA THR A 60 -18.80 -8.41 -2.31
C THR A 60 -20.15 -8.52 -1.58
N ASN A 61 -20.95 -7.44 -1.57
CA ASN A 61 -22.24 -7.37 -0.90
C ASN A 61 -23.40 -7.03 -1.86
N LEU A 62 -23.33 -7.50 -3.11
CA LEU A 62 -24.24 -7.09 -4.18
C LEU A 62 -25.71 -7.36 -3.82
N LYS A 63 -26.03 -8.51 -3.22
CA LYS A 63 -27.39 -8.88 -2.81
C LYS A 63 -27.96 -7.89 -1.79
N LEU A 64 -27.16 -7.52 -0.78
CA LEU A 64 -27.54 -6.55 0.23
C LEU A 64 -27.63 -5.14 -0.37
N PHE A 65 -26.72 -4.79 -1.29
CA PHE A 65 -26.72 -3.48 -1.96
C PHE A 65 -27.99 -3.23 -2.78
N ILE A 66 -28.52 -4.27 -3.44
CA ILE A 66 -29.78 -4.16 -4.20
C ILE A 66 -30.97 -3.94 -3.26
N GLN A 67 -30.96 -4.51 -2.06
CA GLN A 67 -32.04 -4.39 -1.07
C GLN A 67 -31.93 -3.11 -0.25
N ASP A 68 -30.75 -2.74 0.19
CA ASP A 68 -30.46 -1.55 1.00
C ASP A 68 -29.06 -0.98 0.67
N PRO A 69 -28.97 -0.09 -0.33
CA PRO A 69 -27.70 0.54 -0.71
C PRO A 69 -27.03 1.32 0.43
N LEU A 70 -27.84 2.00 1.28
CA LEU A 70 -27.33 2.80 2.36
C LEU A 70 -26.70 1.94 3.47
N ALA A 71 -27.26 0.78 3.75
CA ALA A 71 -26.70 -0.16 4.70
C ALA A 71 -25.29 -0.58 4.26
N VAL A 72 -25.12 -1.00 2.99
CA VAL A 72 -23.79 -1.38 2.47
C VAL A 72 -22.80 -0.24 2.57
N LEU A 73 -23.19 0.97 2.19
CA LEU A 73 -22.30 2.15 2.25
C LEU A 73 -21.96 2.55 3.69
N ALA A 74 -22.87 2.35 4.64
CA ALA A 74 -22.68 2.69 6.05
C ALA A 74 -21.78 1.70 6.82
N TYR A 75 -21.69 0.44 6.41
CA TYR A 75 -20.81 -0.54 7.04
C TYR A 75 -19.33 -0.27 6.76
N PRO A 76 -18.40 -0.64 7.65
CA PRO A 76 -16.97 -0.58 7.35
C PRO A 76 -16.63 -1.55 6.21
N SER A 77 -15.61 -1.19 5.43
CA SER A 77 -15.12 -2.07 4.35
C SER A 77 -14.41 -3.29 4.92
N ASP A 78 -14.64 -4.44 4.32
CA ASP A 78 -14.01 -5.69 4.69
C ASP A 78 -12.67 -5.92 3.96
N SER A 79 -11.95 -6.94 4.38
CA SER A 79 -10.66 -7.30 3.76
C SER A 79 -10.82 -7.76 2.31
N GLN A 80 -11.97 -8.34 1.93
CA GLN A 80 -12.22 -8.78 0.55
C GLN A 80 -12.33 -7.58 -0.40
N ALA A 81 -13.04 -6.53 0.01
CA ALA A 81 -13.11 -5.27 -0.74
C ALA A 81 -11.71 -4.64 -0.91
N PHE A 82 -10.88 -4.68 0.14
CA PHE A 82 -9.50 -4.22 0.08
C PHE A 82 -8.66 -5.03 -0.92
N TYR A 83 -8.74 -6.37 -0.90
CA TYR A 83 -8.00 -7.22 -1.85
C TYR A 83 -8.39 -6.93 -3.29
N LEU A 84 -9.69 -6.81 -3.57
CA LEU A 84 -10.18 -6.44 -4.91
C LEU A 84 -9.65 -5.07 -5.34
N ALA A 85 -9.67 -4.09 -4.43
CA ALA A 85 -9.18 -2.75 -4.71
C ALA A 85 -7.68 -2.75 -5.07
N ILE A 86 -6.85 -3.46 -4.30
CA ILE A 86 -5.41 -3.57 -4.59
C ILE A 86 -5.16 -4.28 -5.93
N LEU A 87 -5.89 -5.35 -6.24
CA LEU A 87 -5.75 -6.05 -7.50
C LEU A 87 -6.15 -5.18 -8.70
N ILE A 88 -7.31 -4.50 -8.62
CA ILE A 88 -7.79 -3.61 -9.68
C ILE A 88 -6.83 -2.43 -9.86
N SER A 89 -6.39 -1.79 -8.78
CA SER A 89 -5.42 -0.69 -8.82
C SER A 89 -4.09 -1.15 -9.46
N GLY A 90 -3.61 -2.34 -9.10
CA GLY A 90 -2.42 -2.92 -9.70
C GLY A 90 -2.56 -3.15 -11.22
N ILE A 91 -3.73 -3.62 -11.67
CA ILE A 91 -4.03 -3.80 -13.10
C ILE A 91 -4.04 -2.44 -13.82
N ILE A 92 -4.68 -1.43 -13.25
CA ILE A 92 -4.74 -0.09 -13.84
C ILE A 92 -3.36 0.56 -13.90
N LEU A 93 -2.59 0.46 -12.82
CA LEU A 93 -1.20 0.94 -12.80
C LEU A 93 -0.37 0.23 -13.90
N PHE A 94 -0.52 -1.08 -14.04
CA PHE A 94 0.15 -1.84 -15.10
C PHE A 94 -0.25 -1.37 -16.51
N ILE A 95 -1.53 -1.08 -16.74
CA ILE A 95 -2.03 -0.53 -18.01
C ILE A 95 -1.45 0.86 -18.24
N ASN A 96 -1.43 1.73 -17.24
CA ASN A 96 -0.86 3.09 -17.32
C ASN A 96 0.64 3.05 -17.65
N VAL A 97 1.38 2.11 -17.05
CA VAL A 97 2.79 1.88 -17.38
C VAL A 97 2.96 1.38 -18.81
N LYS A 98 2.13 0.43 -19.27
CA LYS A 98 2.18 -0.06 -20.67
C LYS A 98 1.86 1.03 -21.69
N ARG A 99 0.95 1.94 -21.36
CA ARG A 99 0.56 3.09 -22.21
C ARG A 99 1.59 4.23 -22.16
N GLY A 100 2.66 4.10 -21.40
CA GLY A 100 3.68 5.14 -21.26
C GLY A 100 3.25 6.37 -20.44
N LYS A 101 2.09 6.33 -19.77
CA LYS A 101 1.60 7.42 -18.91
C LYS A 101 2.39 7.52 -17.62
N ILE A 102 2.89 6.40 -17.10
CA ILE A 102 3.68 6.31 -15.87
C ILE A 102 4.97 5.55 -16.15
N ASN A 103 6.10 6.12 -15.76
CA ASN A 103 7.37 5.43 -15.77
C ASN A 103 7.50 4.60 -14.49
N ALA A 104 7.40 3.26 -14.60
CA ALA A 104 7.29 2.37 -13.45
C ALA A 104 8.46 2.51 -12.45
N VAL A 105 9.72 2.58 -12.90
CA VAL A 105 10.87 2.61 -11.98
C VAL A 105 10.94 3.91 -11.20
N PRO A 106 10.92 5.10 -11.83
CA PRO A 106 10.88 6.36 -11.07
C PRO A 106 9.66 6.48 -10.16
N PHE A 107 8.49 6.03 -10.63
CA PHE A 107 7.27 6.01 -9.80
C PHE A 107 7.44 5.13 -8.56
N MET A 108 7.95 3.89 -8.70
CA MET A 108 8.15 2.99 -7.57
C MET A 108 9.21 3.51 -6.59
N LYS A 109 10.29 4.15 -7.09
CA LYS A 109 11.28 4.82 -6.23
C LYS A 109 10.68 5.93 -5.38
N ALA A 110 9.73 6.67 -5.92
CA ALA A 110 9.03 7.72 -5.20
C ALA A 110 7.93 7.14 -4.28
N PHE A 111 7.23 6.09 -4.70
CA PHE A 111 6.08 5.53 -3.98
C PHE A 111 6.47 4.65 -2.79
N ILE A 112 7.54 3.87 -2.88
CA ILE A 112 7.98 2.97 -1.79
C ILE A 112 8.25 3.71 -0.48
N PRO A 113 9.06 4.78 -0.43
CA PRO A 113 9.26 5.52 0.83
C PRO A 113 7.96 6.13 1.35
N VAL A 114 7.07 6.60 0.46
CA VAL A 114 5.77 7.13 0.88
C VAL A 114 4.94 6.07 1.57
N ILE A 115 4.83 4.86 1.00
CA ILE A 115 4.03 3.78 1.59
C ILE A 115 4.62 3.25 2.89
N LEU A 116 5.96 3.16 2.98
CA LEU A 116 6.65 2.74 4.21
C LEU A 116 6.43 3.74 5.35
N VAL A 117 6.61 5.04 5.08
CA VAL A 117 6.36 6.09 6.08
C VAL A 117 4.89 6.19 6.43
N ALA A 118 3.98 6.08 5.45
CA ALA A 118 2.54 6.08 5.71
C ALA A 118 2.12 4.89 6.57
N SER A 119 2.66 3.68 6.29
CA SER A 119 2.40 2.49 7.11
C SER A 119 2.94 2.66 8.52
N PHE A 120 4.15 3.19 8.67
CA PHE A 120 4.74 3.48 9.99
C PHE A 120 3.89 4.49 10.79
N LEU A 121 3.50 5.61 10.18
CA LEU A 121 2.67 6.63 10.84
C LEU A 121 1.30 6.08 11.21
N TYR A 122 0.69 5.28 10.34
CA TYR A 122 -0.59 4.65 10.60
C TYR A 122 -0.54 3.76 11.85
N GLU A 123 0.40 2.82 11.89
CA GLU A 123 0.56 1.92 13.05
C GLU A 123 0.97 2.68 14.31
N PHE A 124 1.85 3.69 14.19
CA PHE A 124 2.25 4.54 15.32
C PHE A 124 1.07 5.27 15.94
N ILE A 125 0.19 5.88 15.13
CA ILE A 125 -0.99 6.59 15.61
C ILE A 125 -1.94 5.62 16.33
N TYR A 126 -2.18 4.43 15.76
CA TYR A 126 -3.03 3.43 16.39
C TYR A 126 -2.44 2.88 17.69
N LEU A 127 -1.15 2.62 17.72
CA LEU A 127 -0.47 2.05 18.87
C LEU A 127 -0.37 3.05 20.03
N VAL A 128 0.07 4.28 19.74
CA VAL A 128 0.47 5.25 20.79
C VAL A 128 -0.69 6.19 21.14
N TRP A 129 -1.45 6.65 20.17
CA TRP A 129 -2.48 7.66 20.39
C TRP A 129 -3.85 7.06 20.66
N LEU A 130 -4.27 6.12 19.82
CA LEU A 130 -5.59 5.52 19.96
C LEU A 130 -5.61 4.33 20.94
N GLN A 131 -4.45 3.76 21.28
CA GLN A 131 -4.29 2.61 22.16
C GLN A 131 -5.21 1.42 21.81
N THR A 132 -5.64 1.34 20.57
CA THR A 132 -6.59 0.35 20.06
C THR A 132 -5.90 -0.54 19.04
N GLY A 133 -5.42 -1.69 19.48
CA GLY A 133 -5.26 -2.86 18.61
C GLY A 133 -4.24 -2.80 17.47
N GLY A 134 -3.34 -1.81 17.42
CA GLY A 134 -2.19 -1.87 16.54
C GLY A 134 -1.37 -3.11 16.88
N THR A 135 -1.07 -3.96 15.90
CA THR A 135 -0.24 -5.13 16.16
C THR A 135 1.22 -4.65 16.26
N ILE A 136 1.75 -4.61 17.49
CA ILE A 136 3.16 -4.22 17.75
C ILE A 136 4.12 -4.93 16.78
N GLY A 137 3.84 -6.18 16.43
CA GLY A 137 4.65 -6.95 15.49
C GLY A 137 4.72 -6.31 14.10
N TYR A 138 3.61 -5.85 13.55
CA TYR A 138 3.62 -5.20 12.24
C TYR A 138 4.29 -3.81 12.28
N PHE A 139 4.11 -3.06 13.36
CA PHE A 139 4.81 -1.80 13.59
C PHE A 139 6.34 -2.00 13.61
N ILE A 140 6.83 -3.04 14.31
CA ILE A 140 8.26 -3.39 14.33
C ILE A 140 8.73 -3.77 12.92
N LEU A 141 7.99 -4.59 12.19
CA LEU A 141 8.34 -4.99 10.83
C LEU A 141 8.47 -3.79 9.90
N ILE A 142 7.52 -2.86 9.91
CA ILE A 142 7.56 -1.65 9.08
C ILE A 142 8.71 -0.73 9.50
N SER A 143 8.98 -0.60 10.80
CA SER A 143 10.12 0.18 11.31
C SER A 143 11.45 -0.38 10.79
N LEU A 144 11.63 -1.71 10.86
CA LEU A 144 12.82 -2.38 10.34
C LEU A 144 12.95 -2.22 8.82
N LEU A 145 11.85 -2.34 8.08
CA LEU A 145 11.83 -2.11 6.62
C LEU A 145 12.21 -0.67 6.26
N LEU A 146 11.73 0.29 7.03
CA LEU A 146 12.04 1.70 6.81
C LEU A 146 13.53 1.97 7.05
N ILE A 147 14.09 1.45 8.13
CA ILE A 147 15.53 1.55 8.44
C ILE A 147 16.35 0.86 7.34
N LEU A 148 15.97 -0.36 6.96
CA LEU A 148 16.63 -1.12 5.90
C LEU A 148 16.61 -0.37 4.57
N TYR A 149 15.45 0.20 4.18
CA TYR A 149 15.32 1.03 2.99
C TYR A 149 16.35 2.16 3.00
N TYR A 150 16.44 2.92 4.11
CA TYR A 150 17.36 4.06 4.22
C TYR A 150 18.83 3.67 4.15
N ILE A 151 19.20 2.52 4.70
CA ILE A 151 20.60 2.05 4.65
C ILE A 151 21.00 1.63 3.23
N VAL A 152 20.05 1.07 2.46
CA VAL A 152 20.39 0.30 1.26
C VAL A 152 19.95 0.98 -0.05
N HIS A 153 19.06 1.98 -0.01
CA HIS A 153 18.43 2.55 -1.22
C HIS A 153 19.42 3.18 -2.21
N ASP A 154 20.56 3.71 -1.73
CA ASP A 154 21.64 4.26 -2.57
C ASP A 154 22.69 3.22 -2.99
N GLN A 155 22.72 2.06 -2.31
CA GLN A 155 23.76 1.05 -2.53
C GLN A 155 23.34 -0.02 -3.53
N LEU A 156 22.02 -0.27 -3.69
CA LEU A 156 21.51 -1.32 -4.53
C LEU A 156 20.86 -0.77 -5.82
N PRO A 157 20.99 -1.52 -6.92
CA PRO A 157 20.23 -1.20 -8.12
C PRO A 157 18.73 -1.32 -7.83
N ASP A 158 17.92 -0.43 -8.39
CA ASP A 158 16.48 -0.29 -8.14
C ASP A 158 15.72 -1.62 -8.13
N LYS A 159 16.04 -2.49 -9.08
CA LYS A 159 15.38 -3.80 -9.21
C LYS A 159 15.66 -4.70 -8.00
N LEU A 160 16.91 -4.74 -7.55
CA LEU A 160 17.31 -5.57 -6.40
C LEU A 160 16.70 -5.01 -5.11
N LEU A 161 16.68 -3.69 -4.96
CA LEU A 161 16.02 -3.01 -3.84
C LEU A 161 14.53 -3.39 -3.75
N PHE A 162 13.80 -3.34 -4.87
CA PHE A 162 12.37 -3.69 -4.87
C PHE A 162 12.12 -5.16 -4.53
N ILE A 163 12.93 -6.07 -5.07
CA ILE A 163 12.84 -7.50 -4.74
C ILE A 163 13.14 -7.72 -3.27
N MET A 164 14.22 -7.12 -2.75
CA MET A 164 14.61 -7.27 -1.35
C MET A 164 13.52 -6.79 -0.40
N LEU A 165 12.97 -5.59 -0.61
CA LEU A 165 11.90 -5.06 0.23
C LEU A 165 10.65 -5.95 0.18
N LEU A 166 10.28 -6.42 -1.01
CA LEU A 166 9.14 -7.32 -1.19
C LEU A 166 9.34 -8.65 -0.46
N VAL A 167 10.54 -9.23 -0.56
CA VAL A 167 10.88 -10.49 0.13
C VAL A 167 10.86 -10.30 1.63
N VAL A 168 11.56 -9.28 2.15
CA VAL A 168 11.64 -9.01 3.59
C VAL A 168 10.26 -8.73 4.16
N TRP A 169 9.42 -7.93 3.47
CA TRP A 169 8.05 -7.68 3.90
C TRP A 169 7.22 -8.96 3.94
N SER A 170 7.24 -9.75 2.87
CA SER A 170 6.45 -10.98 2.78
C SER A 170 6.87 -12.01 3.83
N VAL A 171 8.18 -12.25 3.97
CA VAL A 171 8.72 -13.15 5.00
C VAL A 171 8.39 -12.65 6.39
N GLY A 172 8.55 -11.35 6.65
CA GLY A 172 8.19 -10.75 7.93
C GLY A 172 6.72 -10.94 8.27
N VAL A 173 5.81 -10.74 7.32
CA VAL A 173 4.38 -10.99 7.51
C VAL A 173 4.11 -12.47 7.83
N PHE A 174 4.77 -13.43 7.14
CA PHE A 174 4.61 -14.86 7.46
C PHE A 174 5.16 -15.20 8.84
N ILE A 175 6.25 -14.61 9.28
CA ILE A 175 6.76 -14.78 10.65
C ILE A 175 5.73 -14.25 11.66
N LEU A 176 5.12 -13.10 11.39
CA LEU A 176 4.08 -12.53 12.25
C LEU A 176 2.86 -13.46 12.37
N TYR A 177 2.45 -14.15 11.32
CA TYR A 177 1.38 -15.16 11.39
C TYR A 177 1.70 -16.34 12.31
N SER A 178 2.98 -16.65 12.55
CA SER A 178 3.37 -17.69 13.49
C SER A 178 3.29 -17.23 14.95
N ILE A 179 3.23 -15.92 15.19
CA ILE A 179 3.29 -15.31 16.54
C ILE A 179 1.93 -14.75 16.95
N GLN A 180 1.14 -14.26 15.98
CA GLN A 180 -0.12 -13.58 16.23
C GLN A 180 -1.24 -14.10 15.32
N PRO A 181 -2.51 -14.07 15.78
CA PRO A 181 -3.64 -14.70 15.08
C PRO A 181 -3.99 -14.01 13.75
N PHE A 182 -3.65 -12.75 13.59
CA PHE A 182 -3.87 -11.98 12.35
C PHE A 182 -2.86 -10.83 12.21
N VAL A 183 -2.66 -10.42 10.98
CA VAL A 183 -1.85 -9.23 10.62
C VAL A 183 -2.75 -8.24 9.91
N THR A 184 -2.65 -6.96 10.27
CA THR A 184 -3.39 -5.88 9.62
C THR A 184 -2.44 -4.96 8.86
N VAL A 185 -2.91 -4.48 7.72
CA VAL A 185 -2.26 -3.44 6.90
C VAL A 185 -3.28 -2.34 6.66
N PHE A 186 -3.02 -1.14 7.13
CA PHE A 186 -3.97 -0.02 7.12
C PHE A 186 -5.35 -0.38 7.69
N GLY A 187 -5.37 -1.21 8.76
CA GLY A 187 -6.60 -1.65 9.42
C GLY A 187 -7.34 -2.82 8.76
N TYR A 188 -6.89 -3.29 7.59
CA TYR A 188 -7.45 -4.47 6.93
C TYR A 188 -6.67 -5.72 7.31
N ILE A 189 -7.39 -6.77 7.74
CA ILE A 189 -6.78 -8.09 7.98
C ILE A 189 -6.29 -8.63 6.64
N ILE A 190 -5.02 -9.02 6.57
CA ILE A 190 -4.42 -9.59 5.37
C ILE A 190 -4.39 -11.11 5.50
N ALA A 191 -5.01 -11.82 4.57
CA ALA A 191 -4.96 -13.29 4.57
C ALA A 191 -3.63 -13.80 4.00
N PRO A 192 -3.08 -14.93 4.51
CA PRO A 192 -1.82 -15.50 4.02
C PRO A 192 -1.82 -15.77 2.50
N TRP A 193 -2.93 -16.27 1.94
CA TRP A 193 -3.05 -16.50 0.50
C TRP A 193 -2.90 -15.22 -0.33
N PHE A 194 -3.37 -14.07 0.21
CA PHE A 194 -3.24 -12.79 -0.49
C PHE A 194 -1.78 -12.30 -0.50
N VAL A 195 -1.02 -12.53 0.59
CA VAL A 195 0.42 -12.23 0.64
C VAL A 195 1.17 -13.04 -0.41
N TRP A 196 0.89 -14.34 -0.54
CA TRP A 196 1.46 -15.21 -1.58
C TRP A 196 1.11 -14.73 -2.99
N LEU A 197 -0.15 -14.39 -3.23
CA LEU A 197 -0.60 -13.87 -4.53
C LEU A 197 0.10 -12.56 -4.87
N PHE A 198 0.14 -11.62 -3.92
CA PHE A 198 0.79 -10.32 -4.07
C PHE A 198 2.29 -10.48 -4.34
N PHE A 199 2.97 -11.32 -3.58
CA PHE A 199 4.39 -11.64 -3.76
C PHE A 199 4.65 -12.20 -5.17
N THR A 200 3.91 -13.23 -5.56
CA THR A 200 4.10 -13.92 -6.85
C THR A 200 3.87 -12.98 -8.03
N ILE A 201 2.79 -12.18 -8.01
CA ILE A 201 2.50 -11.23 -9.09
C ILE A 201 3.63 -10.21 -9.21
N ASN A 202 4.09 -9.62 -8.11
CA ASN A 202 5.14 -8.60 -8.15
C ASN A 202 6.49 -9.18 -8.61
N ILE A 203 6.88 -10.35 -8.13
CA ILE A 203 8.11 -11.04 -8.59
C ILE A 203 8.05 -11.30 -10.11
N VAL A 204 6.94 -11.83 -10.60
CA VAL A 204 6.77 -12.09 -12.05
C VAL A 204 6.89 -10.80 -12.86
N ILE A 205 6.27 -9.71 -12.42
CA ILE A 205 6.34 -8.41 -13.10
C ILE A 205 7.78 -7.87 -13.12
N ILE A 206 8.49 -7.95 -11.98
CA ILE A 206 9.87 -7.45 -11.86
C ILE A 206 10.83 -8.30 -12.72
N LEU A 207 10.64 -9.64 -12.79
CA LEU A 207 11.49 -10.52 -13.56
C LEU A 207 11.25 -10.40 -15.07
N ARG A 208 10.01 -10.32 -15.54
CA ARG A 208 9.68 -10.17 -16.97
C ARG A 208 10.28 -8.93 -17.64
N LYS A 209 10.60 -7.89 -16.90
CA LYS A 209 11.23 -6.68 -17.44
C LYS A 209 12.69 -6.89 -17.89
N ARG A 210 13.28 -8.06 -17.62
CA ARG A 210 14.67 -8.40 -18.00
C ARG A 210 14.82 -8.75 -19.49
N ASP A 211 13.84 -9.42 -20.10
CA ASP A 211 13.97 -9.98 -21.47
C ASP A 211 13.92 -8.96 -22.61
N ARG A 212 13.40 -7.74 -22.35
CA ARG A 212 13.27 -6.73 -23.43
C ARG A 212 14.50 -5.86 -23.64
N ARG A 213 15.45 -5.81 -22.71
CA ARG A 213 16.71 -5.05 -22.86
C ARG A 213 17.87 -5.85 -23.47
N GLY A 214 17.72 -7.14 -23.63
CA GLY A 214 18.74 -8.03 -24.22
C GLY A 214 18.49 -8.37 -25.70
N ARG A 215 17.53 -7.73 -26.35
CA ARG A 215 17.15 -8.01 -27.77
C ARG A 215 17.26 -6.81 -28.71
N ASN A 216 18.05 -5.79 -28.36
CA ASN A 216 18.44 -4.72 -29.29
C ASN A 216 19.93 -4.63 -29.36
#